data_f74aca920400d6563c503220ea43501e
#
_entry.id   f74aca920400d6563c503220ea43501e
#
_cell.length_a   1.000
_cell.length_b   1.000
_cell.length_c   1.000
_cell.angle_alpha   90.00
_cell.angle_beta   90.00
_cell.angle_gamma   90.00
#
_symmetry.space_group_name_H-M   'P 1'
#
loop_
_entity.id
_entity.type
_entity.pdbx_description
1 polymer ?
#
loop_
_entity_poly.entity_id
_entity_poly.type
_entity_poly.pdbx_seq_one_letter_code
_entity_poly.pdbx_strand_id
1 'polypeptide(L)'
;MTMTEVKGFGRQKGHTELYRGAEYTIDFLPKIKIEIVVSDDMVDQVKSAIIKSSASGKIGDGKIFISPIDEVVRIRTGETNEDAL
;
A
#
# COMPACT_ATOMS: atom_id res chain seq x y z
N MET A 1 5.76 0.23 11.02
CA MET A 1 4.72 -0.01 10.02
C MET A 1 3.51 0.84 10.33
N THR A 2 2.98 1.46 9.34
CA THR A 2 1.81 2.30 9.48
C THR A 2 0.73 1.82 8.55
N MET A 3 -0.51 1.83 9.02
CA MET A 3 -1.60 1.36 8.22
C MET A 3 -2.66 2.43 8.16
N THR A 4 -3.19 2.70 6.99
CA THR A 4 -4.18 3.74 6.78
C THR A 4 -5.31 3.19 5.92
N GLU A 5 -6.53 3.48 6.30
CA GLU A 5 -7.65 3.12 5.46
C GLU A 5 -7.80 4.20 4.40
N VAL A 6 -7.93 3.78 3.17
CA VAL A 6 -8.05 4.69 2.05
C VAL A 6 -9.17 4.20 1.14
N LYS A 7 -9.53 5.00 0.17
CA LYS A 7 -10.52 4.59 -0.81
C LYS A 7 -9.84 4.51 -2.15
N GLY A 8 -10.04 3.44 -2.84
CA GLY A 8 -9.44 3.22 -4.13
C GLY A 8 -10.45 3.28 -5.24
N PHE A 9 -9.98 3.71 -6.42
CA PHE A 9 -10.83 3.75 -7.57
C PHE A 9 -10.00 3.22 -8.72
N GLY A 10 -10.52 2.32 -9.50
CA GLY A 10 -9.75 1.79 -10.59
C GLY A 10 -10.33 0.52 -11.12
N ARG A 11 -9.43 -0.40 -11.48
CA ARG A 11 -9.91 -1.54 -12.14
C ARG A 11 -10.81 -2.39 -11.37
N GLN A 12 -10.64 -2.45 -10.07
CA GLN A 12 -11.49 -3.26 -9.31
C GLN A 12 -12.73 -2.46 -9.11
N LYS A 13 -13.74 -2.67 -9.81
CA LYS A 13 -14.85 -1.89 -9.70
C LYS A 13 -15.72 -2.47 -8.74
N GLY A 14 -16.43 -1.97 -8.09
CA GLY A 14 -17.27 -2.45 -7.09
C GLY A 14 -18.35 -3.08 -7.83
N HIS A 15 -19.40 -2.81 -7.79
CA HIS A 15 -20.35 -3.44 -8.48
C HIS A 15 -20.90 -2.67 -9.44
N THR A 16 -20.68 -2.10 -9.80
CA THR A 16 -21.01 -1.38 -10.74
C THR A 16 -21.94 -1.48 -11.62
N GLU A 17 -22.48 -1.41 -11.87
CA GLU A 17 -23.28 -1.52 -12.71
C GLU A 17 -23.66 -0.47 -13.43
N LEU A 18 -23.84 -0.32 -14.26
CA LEU A 18 -24.07 0.60 -14.98
C LEU A 18 -25.36 0.61 -15.43
N TYR A 19 -25.94 1.10 -15.32
CA TYR A 19 -27.12 1.10 -15.75
C TYR A 19 -27.41 2.11 -16.61
N ARG A 20 -27.85 2.08 -17.17
CA ARG A 20 -28.24 2.93 -17.96
C ARG A 20 -27.63 4.05 -18.08
N GLY A 21 -26.97 4.06 -18.47
CA GLY A 21 -26.40 5.03 -18.72
C GLY A 21 -25.83 5.82 -17.93
N ALA A 22 -25.99 6.56 -17.77
CA ALA A 22 -25.41 7.35 -17.10
C ALA A 22 -25.04 7.28 -15.87
N GLU A 23 -25.50 6.80 -15.33
CA GLU A 23 -25.23 6.88 -14.19
C GLU A 23 -24.22 6.20 -13.78
N TYR A 24 -23.24 6.47 -13.79
CA TYR A 24 -22.32 5.82 -13.32
C TYR A 24 -21.94 6.36 -12.15
N THR A 25 -21.87 6.05 -11.22
CA THR A 25 -21.53 6.21 -10.04
C THR A 25 -20.18 5.81 -9.95
N ILE A 26 -19.33 6.54 -9.53
CA ILE A 26 -18.00 6.18 -9.36
C ILE A 26 -17.92 5.63 -7.99
N ASP A 27 -17.68 4.40 -7.86
CA ASP A 27 -17.56 3.78 -6.58
C ASP A 27 -16.14 3.73 -6.12
N PHE A 28 -15.88 4.19 -4.94
CA PHE A 28 -14.58 4.05 -4.34
C PHE A 28 -14.64 2.86 -3.40
N LEU A 29 -13.68 1.96 -3.55
CA LEU A 29 -13.64 0.77 -2.73
C LEU A 29 -12.72 0.97 -1.56
N PRO A 30 -13.04 0.43 -0.40
CA PRO A 30 -12.15 0.54 0.74
C PRO A 30 -10.88 -0.26 0.48
N LYS A 31 -9.76 0.33 0.80
CA LYS A 31 -8.46 -0.29 0.64
C LYS A 31 -7.61 0.05 1.84
N ILE A 32 -6.53 -0.66 2.00
CA ILE A 32 -5.60 -0.40 3.09
C ILE A 32 -4.27 -0.01 2.47
N LYS A 33 -3.72 1.08 2.94
CA LYS A 33 -2.38 1.49 2.55
C LYS A 33 -1.45 1.17 3.69
N ILE A 34 -0.38 0.47 3.41
CA ILE A 34 0.60 0.11 4.42
C ILE A 34 1.93 0.72 4.04
N GLU A 35 2.56 1.36 5.01
CA GLU A 35 3.87 1.94 4.79
C GLU A 35 4.87 1.29 5.71
N ILE A 36 5.97 0.82 5.17
CA ILE A 36 6.98 0.11 5.92
C ILE A 36 8.32 0.67 5.53
N VAL A 37 9.09 1.11 6.50
CA VAL A 37 10.43 1.61 6.26
C VAL A 37 11.40 0.60 6.84
N VAL A 38 12.31 0.12 6.02
CA VAL A 38 13.26 -0.90 6.44
C VAL A 38 14.62 -0.59 5.86
N SER A 39 15.64 -1.23 6.35
CA SER A 39 16.96 -1.08 5.76
C SER A 39 16.97 -1.75 4.38
N ASP A 40 17.87 -1.31 3.53
CA ASP A 40 17.91 -1.77 2.16
C ASP A 40 18.01 -3.29 2.04
N ASP A 41 18.76 -3.92 2.90
CA ASP A 41 18.95 -5.35 2.81
C ASP A 41 17.71 -6.14 3.22
N MET A 42 16.70 -5.50 3.75
CA MET A 42 15.46 -6.17 4.13
C MET A 42 14.37 -6.03 3.07
N VAL A 43 14.57 -5.18 2.07
CA VAL A 43 13.53 -4.86 1.10
C VAL A 43 13.00 -6.10 0.38
N ASP A 44 13.89 -6.92 -0.12
CA ASP A 44 13.47 -8.10 -0.88
C ASP A 44 12.70 -9.08 0.01
N GLN A 45 13.12 -9.23 1.24
CA GLN A 45 12.48 -10.14 2.16
C GLN A 45 11.07 -9.64 2.52
N VAL A 46 10.93 -8.35 2.77
CA VAL A 46 9.65 -7.76 3.11
C VAL A 46 8.71 -7.83 1.91
N LYS A 47 9.23 -7.52 0.72
CA LYS A 47 8.45 -7.57 -0.49
C LYS A 47 7.91 -8.99 -0.72
N SER A 48 8.77 -9.99 -0.57
CA SER A 48 8.36 -11.38 -0.76
C SER A 48 7.32 -11.82 0.25
N ALA A 49 7.46 -11.37 1.49
CA ALA A 49 6.48 -11.72 2.52
C ALA A 49 5.11 -11.13 2.22
N ILE A 50 5.08 -9.88 1.73
CA ILE A 50 3.81 -9.23 1.39
C ILE A 50 3.17 -9.95 0.21
N ILE A 51 3.92 -10.26 -0.82
CA ILE A 51 3.38 -10.94 -1.99
C ILE A 51 2.82 -12.30 -1.57
N LYS A 52 3.58 -13.03 -0.78
CA LYS A 52 3.15 -14.35 -0.39
C LYS A 52 1.86 -14.31 0.41
N SER A 53 1.69 -13.32 1.24
CA SER A 53 0.51 -13.22 2.08
C SER A 53 -0.70 -12.65 1.34
N SER A 54 -0.48 -11.86 0.32
CA SER A 54 -1.55 -11.10 -0.29
C SER A 54 -1.97 -11.57 -1.66
N ALA A 55 -1.13 -12.29 -2.35
CA ALA A 55 -1.43 -12.65 -3.74
C ALA A 55 -2.54 -13.69 -3.80
N SER A 56 -3.61 -13.37 -4.45
CA SER A 56 -4.68 -14.30 -4.70
C SER A 56 -4.80 -14.64 -6.17
N GLY A 57 -4.10 -13.89 -7.00
CA GLY A 57 -4.20 -14.03 -8.45
C GLY A 57 -5.38 -13.31 -9.04
N LYS A 58 -6.10 -12.54 -8.23
CA LYS A 58 -7.28 -11.85 -8.69
C LYS A 58 -7.06 -10.35 -8.66
N ILE A 59 -7.91 -9.65 -9.38
CA ILE A 59 -7.88 -8.21 -9.37
C ILE A 59 -8.18 -7.75 -7.96
N GLY A 60 -7.45 -6.83 -7.48
CA GLY A 60 -7.65 -6.31 -6.12
C GLY A 60 -6.53 -6.65 -5.16
N ASP A 61 -5.57 -7.47 -5.59
CA ASP A 61 -4.45 -7.83 -4.72
C ASP A 61 -3.61 -6.62 -4.37
N GLY A 62 -3.57 -5.61 -5.20
CA GLY A 62 -2.86 -4.38 -4.89
C GLY A 62 -1.51 -4.26 -5.55
N LYS A 63 -0.78 -3.26 -5.12
CA LYS A 63 0.53 -2.96 -5.68
C LYS A 63 1.48 -2.57 -4.58
N ILE A 64 2.75 -2.75 -4.83
CA ILE A 64 3.80 -2.34 -3.92
C ILE A 64 4.63 -1.29 -4.63
N PHE A 65 4.82 -0.14 -4.00
CA PHE A 65 5.69 0.89 -4.52
C PHE A 65 6.90 0.96 -3.61
N ILE A 66 8.08 0.95 -4.18
CA ILE A 66 9.32 0.98 -3.41
C ILE A 66 10.09 2.22 -3.80
N SER A 67 10.43 3.02 -2.83
CA SER A 67 11.18 4.23 -3.07
C SER A 67 12.21 4.45 -1.96
N PRO A 68 13.29 5.14 -2.25
CA PRO A 68 14.27 5.43 -1.23
C PRO A 68 13.75 6.48 -0.26
N ILE A 69 14.21 6.42 0.96
CA ILE A 69 13.96 7.41 1.96
C ILE A 69 15.28 8.12 2.19
N ASP A 70 15.29 9.43 2.04
CA ASP A 70 16.53 10.16 2.17
C ASP A 70 17.05 10.16 3.60
N GLU A 71 16.18 10.31 4.55
CA GLU A 71 16.61 10.37 5.92
C GLU A 71 15.49 9.98 6.87
N VAL A 72 15.80 9.28 7.89
CA VAL A 72 14.85 8.93 8.95
C VAL A 72 15.43 9.48 10.24
N VAL A 73 14.60 10.14 11.03
CA VAL A 73 15.02 10.65 12.33
C VAL A 73 14.02 10.22 13.38
N ARG A 74 14.50 9.61 14.46
CA ARG A 74 13.62 9.28 15.55
C ARG A 74 13.51 10.52 16.43
N ILE A 75 12.34 11.05 16.52
CA ILE A 75 12.15 12.33 17.21
C ILE A 75 12.60 12.27 18.66
N ARG A 76 12.25 11.20 19.35
CA ARG A 76 12.54 11.12 20.77
C ARG A 76 14.05 11.12 21.06
N THR A 77 14.83 10.47 20.25
CA THR A 77 16.25 10.27 20.57
C THR A 77 17.19 11.03 19.65
N GLY A 78 16.70 11.50 18.50
CA GLY A 78 17.56 12.13 17.52
C GLY A 78 18.39 11.16 16.70
N GLU A 79 18.21 9.86 16.92
CA GLU A 79 18.92 8.87 16.12
C GLU A 79 18.48 8.96 14.68
N THR A 80 19.36 8.64 13.75
CA THR A 80 19.09 8.79 12.34
C THR A 80 19.29 7.51 11.58
N ASN A 81 18.63 7.43 10.46
CA ASN A 81 18.78 6.36 9.48
C ASN A 81 18.67 4.96 10.10
N GLU A 82 19.62 4.10 9.89
CA GLU A 82 19.51 2.72 10.38
C GLU A 82 19.28 2.66 11.90
N ASP A 83 19.86 3.55 12.62
CA ASP A 83 19.68 3.57 14.07
C ASP A 83 18.28 4.03 14.47
N ALA A 84 17.56 4.66 13.56
CA ALA A 84 16.20 5.13 13.82
C ALA A 84 15.13 4.12 13.42
N LEU A 85 15.52 3.02 12.85
CA LEU A 85 14.56 2.02 12.38
C LEU A 85 14.14 1.03 13.45
#